data_29a50e9de90b4d8c301dfb51af5502b9
#
_entry.id   29a50e9de90b4d8c301dfb51af5502b9
#
_cell.length_a   1.000
_cell.length_b   1.000
_cell.length_c   1.000
_cell.angle_alpha   90.00
_cell.angle_beta   90.00
_cell.angle_gamma   90.00
#
_symmetry.space_group_name_H-M   'P 1'
#
loop_
_entity.id
_entity.type
_entity.pdbx_description
1 polymer ?
#
loop_
_entity_poly.entity_id
_entity_poly.type
_entity_poly.pdbx_seq_one_letter_code
_entity_poly.pdbx_strand_id
1 'polypeptide(L)'
;KLEKIEKELEKTLSPKRFRHSAGVAEMARHLAHLYGASEEKAYLAGWIHDCAKEMTLSEMQHVVKKAHLTFDDAKHMLGSRALLHGPAGSVLAKTAFGIDDEEIRGAIYYHTTGRVGMTLLEKIVFLADYIEPNREFPGVEDLRLLAEKDLDEAVLAAYDSTISHLIDQEAYIYGLTF
;
A
#
# COMPACT_ATOMS: atom_id res chain seq x y z
N LYS A 1 2.28 15.19 15.45
CA LYS A 1 2.86 14.79 14.13
C LYS A 1 1.79 14.18 13.24
N LEU A 2 1.02 13.21 13.72
CA LEU A 2 -0.04 12.52 12.96
C LEU A 2 -1.12 13.49 12.44
N GLU A 3 -1.70 14.34 13.28
CA GLU A 3 -2.69 15.33 12.88
C GLU A 3 -2.24 16.25 11.73
N LYS A 4 -0.94 16.55 11.69
CA LYS A 4 -0.37 17.35 10.60
C LYS A 4 -0.34 16.57 9.29
N ILE A 5 -0.05 15.26 9.37
CA ILE A 5 -0.05 14.36 8.21
C ILE A 5 -1.48 14.20 7.67
N GLU A 6 -2.45 13.94 8.54
CA GLU A 6 -3.86 13.82 8.15
C GLU A 6 -4.37 15.09 7.45
N LYS A 7 -4.09 16.28 8.02
CA LYS A 7 -4.47 17.56 7.42
C LYS A 7 -3.82 17.79 6.05
N GLU A 8 -2.59 17.36 5.87
CA GLU A 8 -1.90 17.47 4.58
C GLU A 8 -2.50 16.51 3.54
N LEU A 9 -2.78 15.27 3.93
CA LEU A 9 -3.43 14.30 3.07
C LEU A 9 -4.86 14.73 2.69
N GLU A 10 -5.61 15.32 3.63
CA GLU A 10 -6.95 15.86 3.35
C GLU A 10 -6.94 16.94 2.26
N LYS A 11 -5.87 17.74 2.19
CA LYS A 11 -5.72 18.77 1.16
C LYS A 11 -5.27 18.23 -0.19
N THR A 12 -4.49 17.16 -0.19
CA THR A 12 -3.82 16.65 -1.39
C THR A 12 -4.53 15.48 -2.06
N LEU A 13 -5.34 14.73 -1.30
CA LEU A 13 -6.11 13.60 -1.81
C LEU A 13 -7.55 13.98 -2.10
N SER A 14 -8.17 13.30 -3.10
CA SER A 14 -9.61 13.37 -3.28
C SER A 14 -10.35 12.86 -2.05
N PRO A 15 -11.61 13.29 -1.80
CA PRO A 15 -12.38 12.80 -0.65
C PRO A 15 -12.51 11.29 -0.60
N LYS A 16 -12.66 10.64 -1.75
CA LYS A 16 -12.72 9.17 -1.86
C LYS A 16 -11.41 8.52 -1.43
N ARG A 17 -10.27 9.04 -1.91
CA ARG A 17 -8.94 8.51 -1.58
C ARG A 17 -8.60 8.75 -0.12
N PHE A 18 -8.96 9.89 0.40
CA PHE A 18 -8.78 10.20 1.82
C PHE A 18 -9.54 9.23 2.73
N ARG A 19 -10.81 8.96 2.43
CA ARG A 19 -11.62 7.98 3.18
C ARG A 19 -11.03 6.57 3.08
N HIS A 20 -10.55 6.17 1.91
CA HIS A 20 -9.85 4.89 1.72
C HIS A 20 -8.61 4.82 2.62
N SER A 21 -7.77 5.85 2.61
CA SER A 21 -6.55 5.89 3.43
C SER A 21 -6.86 5.84 4.94
N ALA A 22 -7.92 6.52 5.38
CA ALA A 22 -8.39 6.42 6.76
C ALA A 22 -8.82 5.00 7.11
N GLY A 23 -9.57 4.34 6.21
CA GLY A 23 -9.99 2.95 6.37
C GLY A 23 -8.82 1.99 6.44
N VAL A 24 -7.81 2.18 5.58
CA VAL A 24 -6.58 1.36 5.60
C VAL A 24 -5.81 1.57 6.90
N ALA A 25 -5.68 2.81 7.37
CA ALA A 25 -5.01 3.10 8.63
C ALA A 25 -5.65 2.38 9.82
N GLU A 26 -6.97 2.42 9.94
CA GLU A 26 -7.71 1.73 11.01
C GLU A 26 -7.61 0.20 10.89
N MET A 27 -7.77 -0.34 9.68
CA MET A 27 -7.64 -1.77 9.44
C MET A 27 -6.22 -2.27 9.73
N ALA A 28 -5.20 -1.53 9.29
CA ALA A 28 -3.79 -1.88 9.55
C ALA A 28 -3.48 -1.85 11.04
N ARG A 29 -3.97 -0.87 11.78
CA ARG A 29 -3.83 -0.81 13.23
C ARG A 29 -4.48 -2.02 13.91
N HIS A 30 -5.69 -2.38 13.50
CA HIS A 30 -6.40 -3.56 14.02
C HIS A 30 -5.63 -4.86 13.77
N LEU A 31 -5.16 -5.07 12.54
CA LEU A 31 -4.35 -6.25 12.20
C LEU A 31 -3.02 -6.27 12.96
N ALA A 32 -2.38 -5.11 13.14
CA ALA A 32 -1.16 -5.00 13.94
C ALA A 32 -1.40 -5.41 15.39
N HIS A 33 -2.53 -5.00 15.98
CA HIS A 33 -2.94 -5.45 17.31
C HIS A 33 -3.09 -6.97 17.40
N LEU A 34 -3.80 -7.57 16.45
CA LEU A 34 -4.04 -9.02 16.41
C LEU A 34 -2.75 -9.84 16.28
N TYR A 35 -1.80 -9.37 15.47
CA TYR A 35 -0.61 -10.14 15.08
C TYR A 35 0.69 -9.67 15.75
N GLY A 36 0.60 -8.77 16.71
CA GLY A 36 1.75 -8.35 17.52
C GLY A 36 2.74 -7.43 16.79
N ALA A 37 2.27 -6.66 15.82
CA ALA A 37 3.06 -5.60 15.18
C ALA A 37 2.84 -4.25 15.87
N SER A 38 3.64 -3.25 15.51
CA SER A 38 3.45 -1.88 16.00
C SER A 38 2.19 -1.24 15.42
N GLU A 39 1.19 -1.02 16.27
CA GLU A 39 -0.06 -0.36 15.89
C GLU A 39 0.19 1.05 15.35
N GLU A 40 1.13 1.78 15.97
CA GLU A 40 1.49 3.14 15.53
C GLU A 40 2.10 3.14 14.12
N LYS A 41 3.06 2.24 13.86
CA LYS A 41 3.68 2.13 12.53
C LYS A 41 2.65 1.70 11.47
N ALA A 42 1.79 0.75 11.80
CA ALA A 42 0.75 0.26 10.88
C ALA A 42 -0.27 1.35 10.55
N TYR A 43 -0.73 2.09 11.55
CA TYR A 43 -1.65 3.22 11.38
C TYR A 43 -1.05 4.30 10.49
N LEU A 44 0.20 4.66 10.74
CA LEU A 44 0.90 5.68 9.98
C LEU A 44 1.17 5.25 8.53
N ALA A 45 1.61 4.02 8.33
CA ALA A 45 1.80 3.46 6.99
C ALA A 45 0.49 3.40 6.20
N GLY A 46 -0.60 3.01 6.85
CA GLY A 46 -1.94 3.00 6.25
C GLY A 46 -2.39 4.38 5.76
N TRP A 47 -2.17 5.41 6.54
CA TRP A 47 -2.48 6.79 6.13
C TRP A 47 -1.69 7.24 4.90
N ILE A 48 -0.40 6.89 4.83
CA ILE A 48 0.54 7.42 3.83
C ILE A 48 0.62 6.54 2.57
N HIS A 49 0.20 5.28 2.62
CA HIS A 49 0.46 4.30 1.54
C HIS A 49 0.08 4.79 0.14
N ASP A 50 -0.98 5.55 0.01
CA ASP A 50 -1.52 6.06 -1.26
C ASP A 50 -1.24 7.56 -1.49
N CYS A 51 -0.31 8.17 -0.75
CA CYS A 51 -0.04 9.61 -0.84
C CYS A 51 0.38 10.07 -2.25
N ALA A 52 0.93 9.17 -3.07
CA ALA A 52 1.32 9.45 -4.45
C ALA A 52 0.28 9.01 -5.49
N LYS A 53 -0.81 8.36 -5.09
CA LYS A 53 -1.77 7.70 -6.00
C LYS A 53 -2.37 8.61 -7.06
N GLU A 54 -2.63 9.86 -6.71
CA GLU A 54 -3.28 10.83 -7.59
C GLU A 54 -2.29 11.76 -8.31
N MET A 55 -0.99 11.55 -8.11
CA MET A 55 0.05 12.24 -8.89
C MET A 55 0.03 11.80 -10.35
N THR A 56 0.50 12.65 -11.24
CA THR A 56 0.74 12.27 -12.64
C THR A 56 1.92 11.31 -12.73
N LEU A 57 1.97 10.52 -13.80
CA LEU A 57 3.10 9.63 -14.05
C LEU A 57 4.44 10.39 -14.09
N SER A 58 4.45 11.56 -14.72
CA SER A 58 5.63 12.43 -14.80
C SER A 58 6.11 12.88 -13.42
N GLU A 59 5.20 13.28 -12.55
CA GLU A 59 5.51 13.66 -11.16
C GLU A 59 6.07 12.48 -10.36
N MET A 60 5.47 11.30 -10.48
CA MET A 60 5.99 10.07 -9.84
C MET A 60 7.38 9.73 -10.33
N GLN A 61 7.61 9.79 -11.65
CA GLN A 61 8.93 9.55 -12.26
C GLN A 61 9.97 10.53 -11.72
N HIS A 62 9.61 11.81 -11.60
CA HIS A 62 10.51 12.82 -11.05
C HIS A 62 10.91 12.49 -9.60
N VAL A 63 9.94 12.13 -8.76
CA VAL A 63 10.17 11.77 -7.36
C VAL A 63 11.15 10.59 -7.23
N VAL A 64 10.91 9.50 -7.96
CA VAL A 64 11.76 8.30 -7.85
C VAL A 64 13.15 8.50 -8.48
N LYS A 65 13.26 9.25 -9.55
CA LYS A 65 14.55 9.59 -10.19
C LYS A 65 15.40 10.47 -9.29
N LYS A 66 14.80 11.48 -8.67
CA LYS A 66 15.49 12.36 -7.72
C LYS A 66 16.02 11.59 -6.50
N ALA A 67 15.33 10.54 -6.08
CA ALA A 67 15.75 9.66 -5.00
C ALA A 67 16.73 8.55 -5.45
N HIS A 68 17.10 8.50 -6.73
CA HIS A 68 17.99 7.50 -7.32
C HIS A 68 17.50 6.06 -7.17
N LEU A 69 16.18 5.84 -7.19
CA LEU A 69 15.62 4.50 -7.15
C LEU A 69 15.88 3.76 -8.46
N THR A 70 16.21 2.47 -8.34
CA THR A 70 16.40 1.55 -9.47
C THR A 70 15.39 0.42 -9.41
N PHE A 71 15.02 -0.13 -10.57
CA PHE A 71 14.04 -1.22 -10.68
C PHE A 71 14.55 -2.27 -11.65
N ASP A 72 14.32 -3.54 -11.33
CA ASP A 72 14.72 -4.67 -12.19
C ASP A 72 13.98 -4.62 -13.55
N ASP A 73 12.72 -4.24 -13.54
CA ASP A 73 11.91 -3.99 -14.74
C ASP A 73 11.52 -2.51 -14.81
N ALA A 74 12.50 -1.67 -15.08
CA ALA A 74 12.33 -0.21 -15.10
C ALA A 74 11.31 0.26 -16.14
N LYS A 75 11.23 -0.41 -17.28
CA LYS A 75 10.30 -0.04 -18.37
C LYS A 75 8.84 -0.11 -17.91
N HIS A 76 8.44 -1.22 -17.32
CA HIS A 76 7.07 -1.39 -16.84
C HIS A 76 6.80 -0.58 -15.59
N MET A 77 7.72 -0.55 -14.65
CA MET A 77 7.58 0.24 -13.42
C MET A 77 7.42 1.73 -13.72
N LEU A 78 8.33 2.32 -14.50
CA LEU A 78 8.31 3.75 -14.82
C LEU A 78 7.19 4.15 -15.78
N GLY A 79 6.59 3.19 -16.47
CA GLY A 79 5.49 3.40 -17.40
C GLY A 79 4.09 3.23 -16.80
N SER A 80 3.98 2.87 -15.54
CA SER A 80 2.70 2.55 -14.89
C SER A 80 2.48 3.33 -13.60
N ARG A 81 1.46 4.17 -13.55
CA ARG A 81 1.04 4.85 -12.32
C ARG A 81 0.64 3.84 -11.24
N ALA A 82 -0.03 2.77 -11.63
CA ALA A 82 -0.46 1.72 -10.72
C ALA A 82 0.73 1.06 -10.00
N LEU A 83 1.82 0.82 -10.71
CA LEU A 83 3.04 0.23 -10.14
C LEU A 83 3.89 1.26 -9.39
N LEU A 84 4.02 2.46 -9.94
CA LEU A 84 5.00 3.45 -9.48
C LEU A 84 4.56 4.21 -8.23
N HIS A 85 3.26 4.29 -7.94
CA HIS A 85 2.79 5.08 -6.80
C HIS A 85 3.26 4.55 -5.44
N GLY A 86 3.50 3.25 -5.30
CA GLY A 86 4.08 2.66 -4.08
C GLY A 86 5.51 3.17 -3.83
N PRO A 87 6.44 2.94 -4.75
CA PRO A 87 7.80 3.49 -4.66
C PRO A 87 7.85 5.01 -4.49
N ALA A 88 7.06 5.76 -5.26
CA ALA A 88 6.97 7.22 -5.12
C ALA A 88 6.45 7.64 -3.73
N GLY A 89 5.42 6.96 -3.23
CA GLY A 89 4.88 7.19 -1.88
C GLY A 89 5.90 6.91 -0.78
N SER A 90 6.72 5.89 -0.93
CA SER A 90 7.83 5.59 -0.01
C SER A 90 8.86 6.72 0.06
N VAL A 91 9.18 7.33 -1.07
CA VAL A 91 10.06 8.52 -1.10
C VAL A 91 9.39 9.71 -0.42
N LEU A 92 8.12 9.98 -0.71
CA LEU A 92 7.37 11.08 -0.10
C LEU A 92 7.19 10.91 1.41
N ALA A 93 7.09 9.69 1.90
CA ALA A 93 7.06 9.42 3.35
C ALA A 93 8.24 10.10 4.05
N LYS A 94 9.43 10.00 3.48
CA LYS A 94 10.63 10.67 4.00
C LYS A 94 10.65 12.16 3.67
N THR A 95 10.50 12.54 2.42
CA THR A 95 10.77 13.90 1.94
C THR A 95 9.65 14.90 2.27
N ALA A 96 8.40 14.47 2.24
CA ALA A 96 7.25 15.32 2.51
C ALA A 96 6.72 15.19 3.95
N PHE A 97 6.76 13.98 4.52
CA PHE A 97 6.16 13.70 5.84
C PHE A 97 7.19 13.52 6.96
N GLY A 98 8.50 13.50 6.63
CA GLY A 98 9.57 13.38 7.61
C GLY A 98 9.60 12.03 8.35
N ILE A 99 9.21 10.95 7.65
CA ILE A 99 9.21 9.58 8.17
C ILE A 99 10.34 8.81 7.50
N ASP A 100 11.38 8.53 8.26
CA ASP A 100 12.58 7.80 7.81
C ASP A 100 12.68 6.39 8.43
N ASP A 101 11.54 5.83 8.84
CA ASP A 101 11.46 4.46 9.33
C ASP A 101 11.40 3.49 8.14
N GLU A 102 12.37 2.58 8.05
CA GLU A 102 12.49 1.64 6.93
C GLU A 102 11.33 0.65 6.85
N GLU A 103 10.77 0.22 7.99
CA GLU A 103 9.63 -0.68 8.01
C GLU A 103 8.38 0.00 7.44
N ILE A 104 8.11 1.24 7.84
CA ILE A 104 6.99 2.03 7.32
C ILE A 104 7.17 2.28 5.82
N ARG A 105 8.36 2.72 5.41
CA ARG A 105 8.67 3.00 4.01
C ARG A 105 8.59 1.74 3.14
N GLY A 106 9.05 0.60 3.65
CA GLY A 106 8.92 -0.70 2.98
C GLY A 106 7.46 -1.12 2.81
N ALA A 107 6.64 -0.95 3.83
CA ALA A 107 5.21 -1.25 3.75
C ALA A 107 4.50 -0.39 2.69
N ILE A 108 4.87 0.87 2.55
CA ILE A 108 4.36 1.76 1.50
C ILE A 108 4.86 1.33 0.13
N TYR A 109 6.15 1.04 0.00
CA TYR A 109 6.80 0.67 -1.26
C TYR A 109 6.14 -0.57 -1.90
N TYR A 110 5.89 -1.61 -1.10
CA TYR A 110 5.42 -2.91 -1.58
C TYR A 110 3.93 -3.14 -1.44
N HIS A 111 3.15 -2.12 -1.10
CA HIS A 111 1.71 -2.33 -0.83
C HIS A 111 0.90 -2.78 -2.05
N THR A 112 1.35 -2.52 -3.27
CA THR A 112 0.66 -2.92 -4.51
C THR A 112 1.16 -4.27 -5.03
N THR A 113 2.46 -4.44 -5.14
CA THR A 113 3.08 -5.64 -5.75
C THR A 113 3.36 -6.74 -4.74
N GLY A 114 3.61 -6.39 -3.48
CA GLY A 114 4.26 -7.27 -2.54
C GLY A 114 5.70 -7.60 -2.95
N ARG A 115 6.28 -8.57 -2.30
CA ARG A 115 7.59 -9.15 -2.63
C ARG A 115 7.77 -10.49 -1.94
N VAL A 116 8.80 -11.23 -2.32
CA VAL A 116 9.24 -12.41 -1.57
C VAL A 116 9.79 -11.96 -0.21
N GLY A 117 9.42 -12.66 0.85
CA GLY A 117 9.90 -12.36 2.20
C GLY A 117 9.37 -11.07 2.79
N MET A 118 8.11 -10.73 2.54
CA MET A 118 7.49 -9.56 3.14
C MET A 118 7.60 -9.57 4.66
N THR A 119 7.91 -8.40 5.24
CA THR A 119 7.85 -8.20 6.69
C THR A 119 6.41 -8.30 7.20
N LEU A 120 6.24 -8.46 8.50
CA LEU A 120 4.90 -8.46 9.11
C LEU A 120 4.13 -7.17 8.80
N LEU A 121 4.78 -6.02 8.89
CA LEU A 121 4.15 -4.73 8.59
C LEU A 121 3.76 -4.61 7.11
N GLU A 122 4.59 -5.10 6.19
CA GLU A 122 4.29 -5.13 4.76
C GLU A 122 3.04 -5.98 4.46
N LYS A 123 2.92 -7.16 5.06
CA LYS A 123 1.74 -8.03 4.95
C LYS A 123 0.47 -7.35 5.48
N ILE A 124 0.58 -6.70 6.63
CA ILE A 124 -0.53 -6.00 7.28
C ILE A 124 -1.05 -4.86 6.38
N VAL A 125 -0.18 -4.03 5.86
CA VAL A 125 -0.60 -2.90 5.01
C VAL A 125 -1.15 -3.38 3.67
N PHE A 126 -0.52 -4.39 3.06
CA PHE A 126 -1.01 -5.02 1.83
C PHE A 126 -2.43 -5.55 1.99
N LEU A 127 -2.69 -6.30 3.06
CA LEU A 127 -4.02 -6.86 3.33
C LEU A 127 -5.02 -5.78 3.72
N ALA A 128 -4.63 -4.83 4.58
CA ALA A 128 -5.51 -3.74 5.02
C ALA A 128 -6.00 -2.89 3.84
N ASP A 129 -5.14 -2.61 2.86
CA ASP A 129 -5.51 -1.92 1.62
C ASP A 129 -6.60 -2.69 0.85
N TYR A 130 -6.52 -4.01 0.85
CA TYR A 130 -7.42 -4.88 0.11
C TYR A 130 -8.79 -5.06 0.79
N ILE A 131 -8.86 -5.05 2.12
CA ILE A 131 -10.08 -5.38 2.89
C ILE A 131 -10.62 -4.26 3.77
N GLU A 132 -10.09 -3.03 3.66
CA GLU A 132 -10.54 -1.92 4.49
C GLU A 132 -12.07 -1.72 4.39
N PRO A 133 -12.73 -1.08 5.41
CA PRO A 133 -14.20 -1.10 5.52
C PRO A 133 -14.98 -0.52 4.34
N ASN A 134 -14.37 0.38 3.53
CA ASN A 134 -15.02 0.97 2.36
C ASN A 134 -14.90 0.10 1.09
N ARG A 135 -14.14 -1.00 1.14
CA ARG A 135 -14.04 -1.94 0.02
C ARG A 135 -15.29 -2.80 -0.06
N GLU A 136 -15.85 -2.90 -1.26
CA GLU A 136 -17.00 -3.75 -1.56
C GLU A 136 -16.71 -4.55 -2.83
N PHE A 137 -16.57 -5.87 -2.70
CA PHE A 137 -16.43 -6.80 -3.81
C PHE A 137 -16.89 -8.19 -3.36
N PRO A 138 -17.26 -9.08 -4.30
CA PRO A 138 -17.64 -10.45 -3.94
C PRO A 138 -16.53 -11.17 -3.16
N GLY A 139 -16.86 -11.71 -1.98
CA GLY A 139 -15.92 -12.43 -1.14
C GLY A 139 -15.16 -11.58 -0.11
N VAL A 140 -15.33 -10.25 -0.09
CA VAL A 140 -14.61 -9.38 0.86
C VAL A 140 -14.91 -9.72 2.33
N GLU A 141 -16.14 -10.08 2.66
CA GLU A 141 -16.51 -10.44 4.03
C GLU A 141 -15.84 -11.75 4.47
N ASP A 142 -15.77 -12.76 3.59
CA ASP A 142 -15.05 -13.99 3.87
C ASP A 142 -13.56 -13.75 4.08
N LEU A 143 -12.99 -12.86 3.29
CA LEU A 143 -11.59 -12.47 3.41
C LEU A 143 -11.32 -11.69 4.71
N ARG A 144 -12.23 -10.82 5.14
CA ARG A 144 -12.15 -10.14 6.45
C ARG A 144 -12.20 -11.14 7.60
N LEU A 145 -13.07 -12.15 7.53
CA LEU A 145 -13.13 -13.21 8.53
C LEU A 145 -11.84 -14.03 8.57
N LEU A 146 -11.28 -14.35 7.41
CA LEU A 146 -10.00 -15.06 7.32
C LEU A 146 -8.86 -14.21 7.90
N ALA A 147 -8.85 -12.90 7.65
CA ALA A 147 -7.87 -11.97 8.20
C ALA A 147 -7.83 -11.95 9.73
N GLU A 148 -8.97 -12.18 10.40
CA GLU A 148 -9.05 -12.29 11.87
C GLU A 148 -8.41 -13.58 12.41
N LYS A 149 -8.26 -14.60 11.57
CA LYS A 149 -7.79 -15.94 11.99
C LYS A 149 -6.37 -16.23 11.58
N ASP A 150 -6.00 -15.89 10.36
CA ASP A 150 -4.71 -16.25 9.76
C ASP A 150 -4.29 -15.19 8.74
N LEU A 151 -3.30 -14.38 9.11
CA LEU A 151 -2.78 -13.31 8.27
C LEU A 151 -2.19 -13.83 6.96
N ASP A 152 -1.39 -14.89 7.02
CA ASP A 152 -0.68 -15.40 5.85
C ASP A 152 -1.66 -16.01 4.84
N GLU A 153 -2.64 -16.78 5.30
CA GLU A 153 -3.71 -17.31 4.43
C GLU A 153 -4.55 -16.19 3.82
N ALA A 154 -4.86 -15.14 4.58
CA ALA A 154 -5.60 -13.99 4.05
C ALA A 154 -4.77 -13.22 2.99
N VAL A 155 -3.48 -13.04 3.21
CA VAL A 155 -2.58 -12.43 2.22
C VAL A 155 -2.50 -13.28 0.95
N LEU A 156 -2.38 -14.59 1.06
CA LEU A 156 -2.40 -15.50 -0.10
C LEU A 156 -3.71 -15.40 -0.87
N ALA A 157 -4.85 -15.39 -0.17
CA ALA A 157 -6.16 -15.24 -0.82
C ALA A 157 -6.30 -13.89 -1.54
N ALA A 158 -5.77 -12.80 -0.97
CA ALA A 158 -5.73 -11.50 -1.60
C ALA A 158 -4.84 -11.49 -2.85
N TYR A 159 -3.70 -12.19 -2.81
CA TYR A 159 -2.82 -12.38 -3.98
C TYR A 159 -3.52 -13.16 -5.09
N ASP A 160 -4.15 -14.28 -4.78
CA ASP A 160 -4.88 -15.11 -5.75
C ASP A 160 -5.96 -14.27 -6.46
N SER A 161 -6.71 -13.51 -5.70
CA SER A 161 -7.74 -12.61 -6.23
C SER A 161 -7.14 -11.50 -7.11
N THR A 162 -6.04 -10.90 -6.69
CA THR A 162 -5.34 -9.84 -7.44
C THR A 162 -4.77 -10.37 -8.75
N ILE A 163 -4.07 -11.51 -8.73
CA ILE A 163 -3.48 -12.14 -9.92
C ILE A 163 -4.58 -12.56 -10.89
N SER A 164 -5.65 -13.18 -10.40
CA SER A 164 -6.80 -13.57 -11.22
C SER A 164 -7.45 -12.37 -11.90
N HIS A 165 -7.62 -11.25 -11.18
CA HIS A 165 -8.15 -10.02 -11.74
C HIS A 165 -7.23 -9.44 -12.84
N LEU A 166 -5.92 -9.43 -12.62
CA LEU A 166 -4.95 -8.96 -13.62
C LEU A 166 -4.96 -9.85 -14.87
N ILE A 167 -5.09 -11.17 -14.71
CA ILE A 167 -5.23 -12.11 -15.82
C ILE A 167 -6.52 -11.83 -16.61
N ASP A 168 -7.66 -11.66 -15.94
CA ASP A 168 -8.93 -11.37 -16.58
C ASP A 168 -8.93 -10.04 -17.34
N GLN A 169 -8.16 -9.07 -16.87
CA GLN A 169 -7.97 -7.77 -17.54
C GLN A 169 -6.88 -7.81 -18.63
N GLU A 170 -6.23 -8.95 -18.86
CA GLU A 170 -5.07 -9.07 -19.75
C GLU A 170 -3.97 -8.03 -19.41
N ALA A 171 -3.86 -7.69 -18.13
CA ALA A 171 -2.91 -6.69 -17.63
C ALA A 171 -1.54 -7.30 -17.38
N TYR A 172 -0.49 -6.44 -17.44
CA TYR A 172 0.86 -6.86 -17.08
C TYR A 172 0.97 -7.18 -15.58
N ILE A 173 1.59 -8.31 -15.27
CA ILE A 173 1.87 -8.73 -13.90
C ILE A 173 3.35 -8.48 -13.61
N TYR A 174 3.64 -7.54 -12.71
CA TYR A 174 5.00 -7.20 -12.32
C TYR A 174 5.65 -8.37 -11.58
N GLY A 175 6.93 -8.64 -11.87
CA GLY A 175 7.63 -9.84 -11.38
C GLY A 175 7.63 -9.99 -9.84
N LEU A 176 7.65 -8.90 -9.08
CA LEU A 176 7.57 -8.94 -7.60
C LEU A 176 6.24 -9.49 -7.07
N THR A 177 5.16 -9.49 -7.88
CA THR A 177 3.86 -10.01 -7.50
C THR A 177 3.84 -11.54 -7.42
N PHE A 178 4.73 -12.20 -8.10
CA PHE A 178 4.95 -13.62 -8.00
C PHE A 178 5.88 -13.98 -6.83
#